data_7c4afe27158e598b84e0bbb24cc95efd
#
_entry.id   7c4afe27158e598b84e0bbb24cc95efd
#
_cell.length_a   1.000
_cell.length_b   1.000
_cell.length_c   1.000
_cell.angle_alpha   90.00
_cell.angle_beta   90.00
_cell.angle_gamma   90.00
#
_symmetry.space_group_name_H-M   'P 1'
#
loop_
_entity.id
_entity.type
_entity.pdbx_description
1 polymer ?
#
loop_
_entity_poly.entity_id
_entity_poly.type
_entity_poly.pdbx_seq_one_letter_code
_entity_poly.pdbx_strand_id
1 'polypeptide(L)'
;MKSITPEMEYLSTRQSAKILQVSLGTVQKMVEVGELIAWKTRGGHRRILASSLDQQLQRRKRAMRQKTTQNCVAMGIFRRSENGQELIESIADWQLKVDMEIAVDSLEGLMKAVSIAPDLIFLDALIPPVEQVHLIHYLSKNKDTQHIPILVDEGFIKLHPGVVALADENSGGKHPLTESIKKELENGLIDLNPLIIGYPATNPEAEGVWAHGSRHELLEPLFIEALARKCA
;
A
#
# COMPACT_ATOMS: atom_id res chain seq x y z
N MET A 1 -16.91 -30.51 -14.13
CA MET A 1 -16.52 -29.21 -13.56
C MET A 1 -15.46 -29.47 -12.49
N LYS A 2 -14.19 -29.20 -12.79
CA LYS A 2 -13.11 -29.26 -11.78
C LYS A 2 -13.15 -27.96 -10.99
N SER A 3 -13.44 -28.03 -9.69
CA SER A 3 -13.32 -26.91 -8.77
C SER A 3 -11.85 -26.53 -8.66
N ILE A 4 -11.53 -25.33 -9.11
CA ILE A 4 -10.21 -24.69 -8.92
C ILE A 4 -10.22 -24.16 -7.49
N THR A 5 -9.81 -25.01 -6.55
CA THR A 5 -9.38 -24.57 -5.23
C THR A 5 -7.95 -24.04 -5.41
N PRO A 6 -7.63 -22.82 -4.94
CA PRO A 6 -6.23 -22.38 -4.94
C PRO A 6 -5.44 -23.38 -4.08
N GLU A 7 -4.47 -24.04 -4.69
CA GLU A 7 -3.57 -24.97 -3.99
C GLU A 7 -2.84 -24.15 -2.91
N MET A 8 -3.29 -24.33 -1.67
CA MET A 8 -2.56 -23.80 -0.51
C MET A 8 -1.24 -24.55 -0.42
N GLU A 9 -0.17 -23.93 -0.86
CA GLU A 9 1.15 -24.52 -0.84
C GLU A 9 1.66 -24.60 0.61
N TYR A 10 2.03 -25.81 1.03
CA TYR A 10 2.56 -26.07 2.35
C TYR A 10 4.02 -26.54 2.27
N LEU A 11 4.84 -25.96 3.10
CA LEU A 11 6.26 -26.24 3.21
C LEU A 11 6.57 -27.04 4.48
N SER A 12 7.60 -27.89 4.41
CA SER A 12 8.10 -28.56 5.61
C SER A 12 8.86 -27.56 6.51
N THR A 13 8.96 -27.85 7.80
CA THR A 13 9.77 -27.05 8.75
C THR A 13 11.20 -26.83 8.26
N ARG A 14 11.79 -27.84 7.59
CA ARG A 14 13.16 -27.76 7.05
C ARG A 14 13.26 -26.80 5.86
N GLN A 15 12.29 -26.82 4.95
CA GLN A 15 12.23 -25.90 3.82
C GLN A 15 12.01 -24.46 4.32
N SER A 16 11.09 -24.27 5.25
CA SER A 16 10.81 -22.97 5.86
C SER A 16 12.04 -22.40 6.59
N ALA A 17 12.78 -23.25 7.32
CA ALA A 17 14.02 -22.87 7.99
C ALA A 17 15.09 -22.38 6.98
N LYS A 18 15.21 -23.08 5.85
CA LYS A 18 16.14 -22.70 4.77
C LYS A 18 15.74 -21.37 4.13
N ILE A 19 14.45 -21.16 3.84
CA ILE A 19 13.93 -19.93 3.23
C ILE A 19 14.10 -18.74 4.17
N LEU A 20 13.76 -18.90 5.47
CA LEU A 20 13.91 -17.86 6.48
C LEU A 20 15.35 -17.67 6.96
N GLN A 21 16.28 -18.53 6.55
CA GLN A 21 17.70 -18.56 7.00
C GLN A 21 17.81 -18.60 8.54
N VAL A 22 17.01 -19.46 9.17
CA VAL A 22 17.01 -19.66 10.62
C VAL A 22 17.10 -21.13 11.00
N SER A 23 17.32 -21.42 12.28
CA SER A 23 17.31 -22.80 12.77
C SER A 23 15.92 -23.45 12.74
N LEU A 24 15.88 -24.79 12.72
CA LEU A 24 14.62 -25.53 12.84
C LEU A 24 13.86 -25.20 14.13
N GLY A 25 14.59 -25.02 15.24
CA GLY A 25 14.01 -24.63 16.52
C GLY A 25 13.38 -23.25 16.49
N THR A 26 13.97 -22.32 15.77
CA THR A 26 13.40 -20.98 15.56
C THR A 26 12.07 -21.06 14.82
N VAL A 27 11.99 -21.85 13.73
CA VAL A 27 10.73 -22.04 12.99
C VAL A 27 9.66 -22.69 13.88
N GLN A 28 10.04 -23.65 14.72
CA GLN A 28 9.10 -24.28 15.66
C GLN A 28 8.55 -23.27 16.65
N LYS A 29 9.41 -22.40 17.22
CA LYS A 29 9.02 -21.34 18.13
C LYS A 29 8.08 -20.33 17.45
N MET A 30 8.38 -19.94 16.20
CA MET A 30 7.52 -19.04 15.43
C MET A 30 6.12 -19.62 15.20
N VAL A 31 6.01 -20.93 15.00
CA VAL A 31 4.71 -21.61 14.93
C VAL A 31 4.00 -21.62 16.29
N GLU A 32 4.73 -21.84 17.38
CA GLU A 32 4.17 -21.89 18.74
C GLU A 32 3.64 -20.53 19.21
N VAL A 33 4.31 -19.43 18.83
CA VAL A 33 3.87 -18.05 19.14
C VAL A 33 2.88 -17.49 18.10
N GLY A 34 2.50 -18.26 17.07
CA GLY A 34 1.52 -17.84 16.07
C GLY A 34 2.06 -16.93 14.95
N GLU A 35 3.37 -16.74 14.87
CA GLU A 35 4.00 -15.96 13.78
C GLU A 35 3.96 -16.69 12.43
N LEU A 36 3.91 -18.03 12.46
CA LEU A 36 3.74 -18.88 11.28
C LEU A 36 2.52 -19.78 11.46
N ILE A 37 1.70 -19.88 10.42
CA ILE A 37 0.54 -20.78 10.40
C ILE A 37 1.00 -22.15 9.96
N ALA A 38 0.72 -23.16 10.79
CA ALA A 38 1.09 -24.54 10.51
C ALA A 38 0.05 -25.54 11.02
N TRP A 39 -0.05 -26.69 10.38
CA TRP A 39 -0.80 -27.84 10.86
C TRP A 39 0.10 -29.05 11.03
N LYS A 40 -0.31 -30.02 11.85
CA LYS A 40 0.40 -31.28 12.07
C LYS A 40 -0.23 -32.41 11.27
N THR A 41 0.58 -33.18 10.57
CA THR A 41 0.15 -34.44 9.96
C THR A 41 -0.07 -35.52 11.05
N ARG A 42 -0.74 -36.62 10.69
CA ARG A 42 -0.90 -37.79 11.58
C ARG A 42 0.45 -38.32 12.10
N GLY A 43 1.52 -38.19 11.30
CA GLY A 43 2.89 -38.58 11.70
C GLY A 43 3.66 -37.54 12.50
N GLY A 44 2.99 -36.46 12.98
CA GLY A 44 3.60 -35.43 13.83
C GLY A 44 4.42 -34.37 13.08
N HIS A 45 4.55 -34.46 11.76
CA HIS A 45 5.28 -33.46 10.97
C HIS A 45 4.48 -32.17 10.81
N ARG A 46 5.12 -31.02 11.05
CA ARG A 46 4.52 -29.71 10.82
C ARG A 46 4.57 -29.34 9.34
N ARG A 47 3.47 -28.82 8.81
CA ARG A 47 3.32 -28.25 7.47
C ARG A 47 2.99 -26.79 7.61
N ILE A 48 3.85 -25.92 7.12
CA ILE A 48 3.79 -24.46 7.27
C ILE A 48 3.17 -23.87 6.02
N LEU A 49 2.18 -23.01 6.18
CA LEU A 49 1.50 -22.32 5.09
C LEU A 49 2.48 -21.34 4.43
N ALA A 50 2.71 -21.47 3.12
CA ALA A 50 3.67 -20.65 2.37
C ALA A 50 3.38 -19.14 2.48
N SER A 51 2.11 -18.74 2.39
CA SER A 51 1.73 -17.33 2.53
C SER A 51 2.10 -16.73 3.89
N SER A 52 2.03 -17.49 4.99
CA SER A 52 2.48 -17.00 6.30
C SER A 52 3.98 -16.84 6.39
N LEU A 53 4.73 -17.66 5.64
CA LEU A 53 6.17 -17.54 5.54
C LEU A 53 6.58 -16.29 4.76
N ASP A 54 5.88 -16.01 3.65
CA ASP A 54 6.09 -14.82 2.84
C ASP A 54 5.81 -13.55 3.66
N GLN A 55 4.76 -13.52 4.45
CA GLN A 55 4.47 -12.42 5.37
C GLN A 55 5.63 -12.18 6.35
N GLN A 56 6.22 -13.24 6.93
CA GLN A 56 7.37 -13.10 7.82
C GLN A 56 8.63 -12.59 7.09
N LEU A 57 8.86 -13.02 5.87
CA LEU A 57 9.95 -12.48 5.04
C LEU A 57 9.76 -10.99 4.78
N GLN A 58 8.55 -10.56 4.45
CA GLN A 58 8.23 -9.16 4.24
C GLN A 58 8.42 -8.33 5.52
N ARG A 59 7.92 -8.82 6.67
CA ARG A 59 8.13 -8.15 7.98
C ARG A 59 9.62 -7.98 8.29
N ARG A 60 10.44 -9.01 8.04
CA ARG A 60 11.90 -8.92 8.23
C ARG A 60 12.56 -7.94 7.29
N LYS A 61 12.18 -7.95 6.01
CA LYS A 61 12.68 -6.98 5.04
C LYS A 61 12.35 -5.54 5.48
N ARG A 62 11.12 -5.30 5.94
CA ARG A 62 10.71 -4.00 6.49
C ARG A 62 11.57 -3.60 7.70
N ALA A 63 11.72 -4.48 8.68
CA ALA A 63 12.52 -4.21 9.88
C ALA A 63 14.01 -3.99 9.57
N MET A 64 14.58 -4.68 8.58
CA MET A 64 15.94 -4.44 8.12
C MET A 64 16.07 -3.09 7.42
N ARG A 65 15.11 -2.72 6.56
CA ARG A 65 15.09 -1.40 5.89
C ARG A 65 15.04 -0.27 6.92
N GLN A 66 14.19 -0.38 7.95
CA GLN A 66 14.11 0.61 9.03
C GLN A 66 15.41 0.76 9.84
N LYS A 67 16.24 -0.29 9.91
CA LYS A 67 17.52 -0.25 10.63
C LYS A 67 18.71 0.22 9.79
N THR A 68 18.65 0.04 8.48
CA THR A 68 19.84 0.20 7.63
C THR A 68 19.85 1.51 6.84
N THR A 69 18.71 2.14 6.61
CA THR A 69 18.64 3.38 5.84
C THR A 69 17.44 4.22 6.29
N GLN A 70 17.67 5.50 6.49
CA GLN A 70 16.63 6.53 6.63
C GLN A 70 15.88 6.79 5.30
N ASN A 71 15.90 5.84 4.37
CA ASN A 71 15.26 5.99 3.07
C ASN A 71 13.82 5.51 3.13
N CYS A 72 12.90 6.36 2.72
CA CYS A 72 11.51 6.03 2.48
C CYS A 72 11.42 5.18 1.20
N VAL A 73 10.74 4.04 1.25
CA VAL A 73 10.39 3.27 0.04
C VAL A 73 8.98 3.68 -0.36
N ALA A 74 8.87 4.42 -1.44
CA ALA A 74 7.59 4.83 -2.00
C ALA A 74 7.24 4.00 -3.23
N MET A 75 5.95 3.82 -3.50
CA MET A 75 5.48 3.23 -4.73
C MET A 75 4.52 4.19 -5.42
N GLY A 76 4.83 4.54 -6.65
CA GLY A 76 3.98 5.36 -7.50
C GLY A 76 3.22 4.49 -8.51
N ILE A 77 1.91 4.68 -8.61
CA ILE A 77 1.09 4.12 -9.67
C ILE A 77 0.74 5.25 -10.63
N PHE A 78 1.17 5.13 -11.87
CA PHE A 78 1.05 6.17 -12.88
C PHE A 78 0.25 5.71 -14.07
N ARG A 79 -0.40 6.67 -14.74
CA ARG A 79 -1.04 6.41 -16.02
C ARG A 79 -0.01 6.28 -17.15
N ARG A 80 1.11 6.97 -17.03
CA ARG A 80 2.20 6.98 -18.01
C ARG A 80 3.54 6.86 -17.29
N SER A 81 4.47 6.12 -17.89
CA SER A 81 5.82 5.93 -17.34
C SER A 81 6.59 7.24 -17.23
N GLU A 82 6.35 8.16 -18.17
CA GLU A 82 7.02 9.45 -18.22
C GLU A 82 6.74 10.26 -16.94
N ASN A 83 5.49 10.29 -16.48
CA ASN A 83 5.11 11.02 -15.25
C ASN A 83 5.83 10.45 -14.02
N GLY A 84 5.97 9.12 -13.97
CA GLY A 84 6.72 8.46 -12.91
C GLY A 84 8.19 8.81 -12.93
N GLN A 85 8.79 8.86 -14.13
CA GLN A 85 10.19 9.24 -14.30
C GLN A 85 10.43 10.70 -13.91
N GLU A 86 9.55 11.61 -14.33
CA GLU A 86 9.61 13.02 -13.92
C GLU A 86 9.54 13.18 -12.39
N LEU A 87 8.68 12.40 -11.71
CA LEU A 87 8.63 12.42 -10.25
C LEU A 87 9.93 11.90 -9.64
N ILE A 88 10.52 10.81 -10.17
CA ILE A 88 11.82 10.30 -9.69
C ILE A 88 12.91 11.35 -9.82
N GLU A 89 12.99 12.03 -10.96
CA GLU A 89 13.96 13.09 -11.17
C GLU A 89 13.76 14.22 -10.15
N SER A 90 12.50 14.51 -9.86
CA SER A 90 12.09 15.53 -8.90
C SER A 90 12.51 15.22 -7.47
N ILE A 91 12.28 13.99 -7.02
CA ILE A 91 12.60 13.58 -5.63
C ILE A 91 14.11 13.48 -5.37
N ALA A 92 14.94 13.48 -6.42
CA ALA A 92 16.39 13.41 -6.27
C ALA A 92 16.97 14.57 -5.46
N ASP A 93 16.34 15.74 -5.55
CA ASP A 93 16.75 16.98 -4.87
C ASP A 93 16.19 17.13 -3.46
N TRP A 94 15.29 16.19 -3.02
CA TRP A 94 14.68 16.27 -1.71
C TRP A 94 15.68 15.95 -0.59
N GLN A 95 15.42 16.51 0.61
CA GLN A 95 16.15 16.15 1.82
C GLN A 95 15.76 14.74 2.28
N LEU A 96 14.48 14.38 2.15
CA LEU A 96 13.97 13.04 2.36
C LEU A 96 14.53 12.12 1.27
N LYS A 97 15.27 11.10 1.68
CA LYS A 97 15.75 10.08 0.73
C LYS A 97 14.62 9.09 0.43
N VAL A 98 14.13 9.16 -0.80
CA VAL A 98 13.04 8.32 -1.29
C VAL A 98 13.57 7.36 -2.35
N ASP A 99 13.26 6.08 -2.15
CA ASP A 99 13.46 5.01 -3.14
C ASP A 99 12.07 4.74 -3.78
N MET A 100 11.87 5.24 -5.00
CA MET A 100 10.59 5.21 -5.69
C MET A 100 10.52 4.05 -6.67
N GLU A 101 9.60 3.13 -6.43
CA GLU A 101 9.20 2.10 -7.40
C GLU A 101 8.00 2.57 -8.21
N ILE A 102 8.00 2.30 -9.52
CA ILE A 102 6.94 2.71 -10.44
C ILE A 102 6.14 1.51 -10.93
N ALA A 103 4.84 1.68 -11.03
CA ALA A 103 3.92 0.84 -11.78
C ALA A 103 3.10 1.71 -12.74
N VAL A 104 2.89 1.24 -13.97
CA VAL A 104 2.11 1.94 -14.99
C VAL A 104 0.76 1.28 -15.28
N ASP A 105 0.45 0.25 -14.52
CA ASP A 105 -0.79 -0.51 -14.58
C ASP A 105 -1.32 -0.72 -13.16
N SER A 106 -2.64 -0.57 -12.99
CA SER A 106 -3.29 -0.69 -11.69
C SER A 106 -3.11 -2.08 -11.06
N LEU A 107 -3.13 -3.14 -11.87
CA LEU A 107 -2.94 -4.51 -11.39
C LEU A 107 -1.48 -4.74 -10.98
N GLU A 108 -0.52 -4.29 -11.79
CA GLU A 108 0.90 -4.31 -11.44
C GLU A 108 1.14 -3.56 -10.13
N GLY A 109 0.52 -2.38 -9.99
CA GLY A 109 0.59 -1.56 -8.79
C GLY A 109 0.11 -2.30 -7.54
N LEU A 110 -1.05 -2.97 -7.61
CA LEU A 110 -1.57 -3.77 -6.49
C LEU A 110 -0.65 -4.94 -6.14
N MET A 111 -0.13 -5.66 -7.13
CA MET A 111 0.79 -6.78 -6.90
C MET A 111 2.11 -6.31 -6.29
N LYS A 112 2.68 -5.24 -6.80
CA LYS A 112 3.91 -4.64 -6.26
C LYS A 112 3.70 -4.09 -4.85
N ALA A 113 2.57 -3.43 -4.56
CA ALA A 113 2.26 -2.92 -3.22
C ALA A 113 2.32 -4.01 -2.16
N VAL A 114 1.75 -5.18 -2.44
CA VAL A 114 1.79 -6.33 -1.54
C VAL A 114 3.22 -6.89 -1.41
N SER A 115 3.94 -7.03 -2.52
CA SER A 115 5.27 -7.68 -2.53
C SER A 115 6.37 -6.79 -1.95
N ILE A 116 6.37 -5.50 -2.27
CA ILE A 116 7.37 -4.52 -1.83
C ILE A 116 7.06 -4.03 -0.42
N ALA A 117 5.77 -3.91 -0.10
CA ALA A 117 5.28 -3.33 1.14
C ALA A 117 5.90 -1.94 1.40
N PRO A 118 5.58 -0.96 0.55
CA PRO A 118 6.18 0.37 0.60
C PRO A 118 5.79 1.12 1.88
N ASP A 119 6.49 2.21 2.14
CA ASP A 119 6.19 3.09 3.26
C ASP A 119 5.02 4.02 2.95
N LEU A 120 4.83 4.35 1.68
CA LEU A 120 3.67 5.09 1.17
C LEU A 120 3.39 4.71 -0.29
N ILE A 121 2.16 4.98 -0.74
CA ILE A 121 1.72 4.78 -2.11
C ILE A 121 1.26 6.14 -2.66
N PHE A 122 1.73 6.48 -3.86
CA PHE A 122 1.33 7.66 -4.61
C PHE A 122 0.47 7.24 -5.80
N LEU A 123 -0.71 7.85 -5.96
CA LEU A 123 -1.59 7.63 -7.10
C LEU A 123 -1.56 8.86 -8.01
N ASP A 124 -1.20 8.66 -9.27
CA ASP A 124 -1.20 9.72 -10.28
C ASP A 124 -2.62 10.27 -10.54
N ALA A 125 -2.76 11.59 -10.57
CA ALA A 125 -4.02 12.28 -10.87
C ALA A 125 -4.60 11.91 -12.24
N LEU A 126 -3.77 11.46 -13.18
CA LEU A 126 -4.19 11.04 -14.51
C LEU A 126 -4.80 9.63 -14.57
N ILE A 127 -4.74 8.86 -13.49
CA ILE A 127 -5.46 7.58 -13.41
C ILE A 127 -6.97 7.86 -13.45
N PRO A 128 -7.74 7.16 -14.30
CA PRO A 128 -9.19 7.36 -14.35
C PRO A 128 -9.85 7.21 -12.96
N PRO A 129 -10.83 8.06 -12.61
CA PRO A 129 -11.45 8.04 -11.26
C PRO A 129 -11.97 6.67 -10.85
N VAL A 130 -12.55 5.89 -11.77
CA VAL A 130 -13.03 4.53 -11.50
C VAL A 130 -11.89 3.59 -11.09
N GLU A 131 -10.73 3.70 -11.74
CA GLU A 131 -9.55 2.90 -11.38
C GLU A 131 -8.99 3.34 -10.02
N GLN A 132 -8.93 4.65 -9.74
CA GLN A 132 -8.50 5.16 -8.42
C GLN A 132 -9.40 4.64 -7.30
N VAL A 133 -10.73 4.63 -7.50
CA VAL A 133 -11.71 4.04 -6.56
C VAL A 133 -11.37 2.59 -6.25
N HIS A 134 -11.13 1.80 -7.29
CA HIS A 134 -10.78 0.38 -7.13
C HIS A 134 -9.45 0.21 -6.40
N LEU A 135 -8.42 0.96 -6.78
CA LEU A 135 -7.10 0.92 -6.14
C LEU A 135 -7.20 1.22 -4.64
N ILE A 136 -7.85 2.34 -4.27
CA ILE A 136 -8.02 2.75 -2.89
C ILE A 136 -8.80 1.68 -2.11
N HIS A 137 -9.90 1.17 -2.69
CA HIS A 137 -10.69 0.14 -2.05
C HIS A 137 -9.87 -1.13 -1.77
N TYR A 138 -9.16 -1.66 -2.76
CA TYR A 138 -8.34 -2.87 -2.58
C TYR A 138 -7.20 -2.65 -1.59
N LEU A 139 -6.48 -1.54 -1.70
CA LEU A 139 -5.36 -1.21 -0.81
C LEU A 139 -5.83 -1.05 0.63
N SER A 140 -6.97 -0.39 0.86
CA SER A 140 -7.53 -0.17 2.20
C SER A 140 -8.16 -1.41 2.83
N LYS A 141 -8.59 -2.39 2.04
CA LYS A 141 -9.19 -3.64 2.55
C LYS A 141 -8.20 -4.80 2.67
N ASN A 142 -7.08 -4.76 1.98
CA ASN A 142 -6.07 -5.80 2.05
C ASN A 142 -5.24 -5.66 3.34
N LYS A 143 -5.12 -6.75 4.11
CA LYS A 143 -4.41 -6.79 5.40
C LYS A 143 -2.93 -6.36 5.31
N ASP A 144 -2.30 -6.60 4.16
CA ASP A 144 -0.89 -6.31 3.94
C ASP A 144 -0.64 -4.85 3.53
N THR A 145 -1.67 -4.13 3.04
CA THR A 145 -1.54 -2.77 2.54
C THR A 145 -2.42 -1.74 3.27
N GLN A 146 -3.44 -2.16 4.03
CA GLN A 146 -4.40 -1.26 4.69
C GLN A 146 -3.78 -0.23 5.65
N HIS A 147 -2.55 -0.47 6.10
CA HIS A 147 -1.80 0.41 7.01
C HIS A 147 -0.83 1.34 6.26
N ILE A 148 -0.80 1.28 4.92
CA ILE A 148 0.10 2.08 4.10
C ILE A 148 -0.63 3.37 3.71
N PRO A 149 -0.06 4.56 3.99
CA PRO A 149 -0.62 5.81 3.55
C PRO A 149 -0.70 5.90 2.04
N ILE A 150 -1.79 6.50 1.54
CA ILE A 150 -2.05 6.68 0.11
C ILE A 150 -2.18 8.17 -0.17
N LEU A 151 -1.32 8.70 -1.04
CA LEU A 151 -1.42 10.06 -1.55
C LEU A 151 -2.28 10.05 -2.82
N VAL A 152 -3.31 10.88 -2.82
CA VAL A 152 -4.26 11.02 -3.94
C VAL A 152 -4.46 12.50 -4.27
N ASP A 153 -4.92 12.78 -5.49
CA ASP A 153 -5.27 14.14 -5.88
C ASP A 153 -6.42 14.71 -5.01
N GLU A 154 -6.28 15.93 -4.51
CA GLU A 154 -7.34 16.62 -3.77
C GLU A 154 -8.63 16.77 -4.57
N GLY A 155 -8.54 16.92 -5.90
CA GLY A 155 -9.70 16.95 -6.78
C GLY A 155 -10.48 15.64 -6.74
N PHE A 156 -9.76 14.50 -6.69
CA PHE A 156 -10.39 13.19 -6.52
C PHE A 156 -11.11 13.08 -5.17
N ILE A 157 -10.48 13.52 -4.07
CA ILE A 157 -11.09 13.51 -2.73
C ILE A 157 -12.40 14.32 -2.72
N LYS A 158 -12.41 15.51 -3.32
CA LYS A 158 -13.58 16.40 -3.39
C LYS A 158 -14.71 15.80 -4.22
N LEU A 159 -14.39 15.04 -5.27
CA LEU A 159 -15.37 14.39 -6.14
C LEU A 159 -15.89 13.06 -5.58
N HIS A 160 -15.07 12.35 -4.80
CA HIS A 160 -15.38 11.01 -4.30
C HIS A 160 -15.17 10.87 -2.78
N PRO A 161 -15.81 11.72 -1.96
CA PRO A 161 -15.58 11.74 -0.51
C PRO A 161 -15.93 10.42 0.19
N GLY A 162 -16.95 9.71 -0.27
CA GLY A 162 -17.33 8.42 0.32
C GLY A 162 -16.33 7.29 0.10
N VAL A 163 -15.38 7.43 -0.84
CA VAL A 163 -14.31 6.45 -1.08
C VAL A 163 -13.18 6.62 -0.07
N VAL A 164 -12.95 7.87 0.34
CA VAL A 164 -11.85 8.25 1.23
C VAL A 164 -12.29 8.45 2.68
N ALA A 165 -13.59 8.37 2.95
CA ALA A 165 -14.12 8.40 4.30
C ALA A 165 -13.70 7.15 5.10
N LEU A 166 -13.60 7.29 6.42
CA LEU A 166 -13.48 6.15 7.31
C LEU A 166 -14.64 5.18 7.03
N ALA A 167 -14.32 3.94 6.74
CA ALA A 167 -15.31 2.89 6.61
C ALA A 167 -15.92 2.65 8.00
N ASP A 168 -17.12 3.19 8.22
CA ASP A 168 -17.91 2.84 9.38
C ASP A 168 -18.22 1.34 9.29
N GLU A 169 -17.79 0.55 10.28
CA GLU A 169 -17.96 -0.92 10.29
C GLU A 169 -19.43 -1.35 10.16
N ASN A 170 -20.35 -0.42 10.43
CA ASN A 170 -21.80 -0.62 10.35
C ASN A 170 -22.41 -0.22 9.00
N SER A 171 -21.67 0.43 8.11
CA SER A 171 -22.19 0.79 6.78
C SER A 171 -22.03 -0.39 5.84
N GLY A 172 -22.99 -1.31 5.86
CA GLY A 172 -23.04 -2.46 4.96
C GLY A 172 -22.96 -2.05 3.49
N GLY A 173 -21.77 -1.89 2.96
CA GLY A 173 -21.37 -1.99 1.54
C GLY A 173 -22.24 -1.34 0.45
N LYS A 174 -23.07 -0.38 0.75
CA LYS A 174 -23.91 0.31 -0.25
C LYS A 174 -23.30 1.65 -0.62
N HIS A 175 -22.50 1.67 -1.69
CA HIS A 175 -22.23 2.90 -2.41
C HIS A 175 -23.42 3.24 -3.32
N PRO A 176 -23.96 4.46 -3.21
CA PRO A 176 -23.60 5.49 -4.15
C PRO A 176 -23.26 6.81 -3.45
N LEU A 177 -22.28 7.51 -3.97
CA LEU A 177 -21.95 8.90 -3.64
C LEU A 177 -23.17 9.78 -3.86
N THR A 178 -23.98 9.93 -2.83
CA THR A 178 -25.14 10.81 -2.88
C THR A 178 -24.68 12.25 -2.58
N GLU A 179 -25.39 13.23 -3.13
CA GLU A 179 -25.24 14.67 -2.79
C GLU A 179 -25.23 14.89 -1.26
N SER A 180 -25.86 14.00 -0.51
CA SER A 180 -25.88 13.98 0.94
C SER A 180 -24.48 13.82 1.55
N ILE A 181 -23.68 12.85 1.05
CA ILE A 181 -22.31 12.58 1.53
C ILE A 181 -21.39 13.76 1.22
N LYS A 182 -21.52 14.37 0.04
CA LYS A 182 -20.75 15.56 -0.30
C LYS A 182 -21.02 16.71 0.67
N LYS A 183 -22.28 16.95 0.98
CA LYS A 183 -22.70 18.00 1.91
C LYS A 183 -22.25 17.74 3.35
N GLU A 184 -22.22 16.48 3.76
CA GLU A 184 -21.73 16.06 5.08
C GLU A 184 -20.21 16.24 5.18
N LEU A 185 -19.46 15.92 4.11
CA LEU A 185 -18.01 16.17 4.04
C LEU A 185 -17.69 17.67 4.07
N GLU A 186 -18.40 18.47 3.28
CA GLU A 186 -18.25 19.94 3.26
C GLU A 186 -18.54 20.56 4.64
N ASN A 187 -19.42 19.95 5.41
CA ASN A 187 -19.76 20.36 6.77
C ASN A 187 -18.83 19.75 7.84
N GLY A 188 -17.82 18.96 7.47
CA GLY A 188 -16.90 18.31 8.39
C GLY A 188 -17.55 17.20 9.24
N LEU A 189 -18.66 16.62 8.78
CA LEU A 189 -19.40 15.56 9.49
C LEU A 189 -18.90 14.16 9.15
N ILE A 190 -18.05 14.03 8.12
CA ILE A 190 -17.44 12.75 7.72
C ILE A 190 -15.94 12.80 8.01
N ASP A 191 -15.47 11.88 8.82
CA ASP A 191 -14.06 11.69 9.07
C ASP A 191 -13.42 10.98 7.87
N LEU A 192 -12.38 11.59 7.31
CA LEU A 192 -11.57 10.96 6.28
C LEU A 192 -10.65 9.90 6.88
N ASN A 193 -10.38 8.84 6.11
CA ASN A 193 -9.37 7.87 6.49
C ASN A 193 -8.02 8.60 6.70
N PRO A 194 -7.44 8.56 7.92
CA PRO A 194 -6.22 9.30 8.24
C PRO A 194 -5.01 8.89 7.40
N LEU A 195 -5.08 7.73 6.73
CA LEU A 195 -4.04 7.25 5.83
C LEU A 195 -4.22 7.72 4.38
N ILE A 196 -5.30 8.44 4.06
CA ILE A 196 -5.47 9.06 2.75
C ILE A 196 -5.13 10.54 2.85
N ILE A 197 -4.16 10.98 2.07
CA ILE A 197 -3.62 12.32 2.09
C ILE A 197 -3.80 12.94 0.71
N GLY A 198 -4.43 14.12 0.67
CA GLY A 198 -4.60 14.88 -0.57
C GLY A 198 -3.33 15.63 -0.96
N TYR A 199 -2.94 15.56 -2.22
CA TYR A 199 -1.96 16.48 -2.79
C TYR A 199 -2.62 17.46 -3.77
N PRO A 200 -2.09 18.69 -3.94
CA PRO A 200 -2.69 19.68 -4.78
C PRO A 200 -2.86 19.19 -6.22
N ALA A 201 -4.08 19.33 -6.74
CA ALA A 201 -4.43 18.95 -8.10
C ALA A 201 -3.50 19.61 -9.11
N THR A 202 -2.99 18.81 -10.02
CA THR A 202 -2.25 19.28 -11.16
C THR A 202 -3.22 19.58 -12.27
N ASN A 203 -3.04 20.69 -12.98
CA ASN A 203 -3.84 20.93 -14.18
C ASN A 203 -3.50 19.82 -15.21
N PRO A 204 -4.44 18.94 -15.56
CA PRO A 204 -4.18 17.83 -16.47
C PRO A 204 -3.84 18.28 -17.89
N GLU A 205 -4.09 19.55 -18.23
CA GLU A 205 -3.76 20.13 -19.53
C GLU A 205 -2.34 20.73 -19.59
N ALA A 206 -1.62 20.77 -18.46
CA ALA A 206 -0.25 21.27 -18.43
C ALA A 206 0.72 20.18 -18.87
N GLU A 207 1.43 20.40 -19.97
CA GLU A 207 2.59 19.58 -20.35
C GLU A 207 3.65 19.66 -19.23
N GLY A 208 4.24 18.53 -18.83
CA GLY A 208 5.27 18.47 -17.79
C GLY A 208 4.71 18.71 -16.37
N VAL A 209 3.68 17.98 -16.01
CA VAL A 209 2.91 18.12 -14.78
C VAL A 209 3.77 18.14 -13.51
N TRP A 210 4.92 17.50 -13.53
CA TRP A 210 5.82 17.37 -12.39
C TRP A 210 7.10 18.22 -12.50
N ALA A 211 7.36 18.82 -13.68
CA ALA A 211 8.62 19.51 -13.99
C ALA A 211 8.74 20.94 -13.44
N HIS A 212 7.70 21.49 -12.82
CA HIS A 212 7.75 22.89 -12.35
C HIS A 212 7.95 22.98 -10.84
N GLY A 213 9.07 23.55 -10.43
CA GLY A 213 9.65 23.61 -9.10
C GLY A 213 8.73 23.95 -7.91
N SER A 214 7.62 24.63 -8.13
CA SER A 214 6.65 24.93 -7.05
C SER A 214 5.93 23.70 -6.48
N ARG A 215 5.92 22.57 -7.19
CA ARG A 215 5.23 21.34 -6.73
C ARG A 215 6.11 20.41 -5.94
N HIS A 216 7.41 20.44 -6.19
CA HIS A 216 8.38 19.69 -5.38
C HIS A 216 8.32 20.08 -3.92
N GLU A 217 8.26 21.39 -3.66
CA GLU A 217 8.19 21.96 -2.32
C GLU A 217 6.91 21.53 -1.57
N LEU A 218 5.85 21.18 -2.32
CA LEU A 218 4.58 20.74 -1.72
C LEU A 218 4.50 19.23 -1.50
N LEU A 219 5.16 18.42 -2.33
CA LEU A 219 5.09 16.96 -2.21
C LEU A 219 6.00 16.41 -1.11
N GLU A 220 7.21 16.93 -0.93
CA GLU A 220 8.11 16.46 0.11
C GLU A 220 7.49 16.55 1.52
N PRO A 221 6.88 17.69 1.94
CA PRO A 221 6.17 17.74 3.22
C PRO A 221 5.06 16.72 3.36
N LEU A 222 4.31 16.43 2.28
CA LEU A 222 3.23 15.44 2.30
C LEU A 222 3.76 14.01 2.44
N PHE A 223 4.90 13.70 1.84
CA PHE A 223 5.58 12.41 2.06
C PHE A 223 6.03 12.27 3.51
N ILE A 224 6.60 13.32 4.10
CA ILE A 224 7.00 13.34 5.52
C ILE A 224 5.77 13.15 6.41
N GLU A 225 4.67 13.84 6.12
CA GLU A 225 3.41 13.70 6.84
C GLU A 225 2.85 12.28 6.74
N ALA A 226 2.86 11.69 5.53
CA ALA A 226 2.42 10.32 5.31
C ALA A 226 3.21 9.31 6.16
N LEU A 227 4.53 9.48 6.21
CA LEU A 227 5.39 8.63 7.03
C LEU A 227 5.12 8.80 8.53
N ALA A 228 4.85 10.01 8.98
CA ALA A 228 4.50 10.29 10.37
C ALA A 228 3.18 9.61 10.76
N ARG A 229 2.17 9.67 9.90
CA ARG A 229 0.85 9.02 10.13
C ARG A 229 0.93 7.49 10.15
N LYS A 230 1.86 6.89 9.40
CA LYS A 230 2.10 5.45 9.44
C LYS A 230 2.64 4.96 10.79
N CYS A 231 3.38 5.83 11.50
CA CYS A 231 4.03 5.49 12.76
C CYS A 231 3.16 5.77 14.00
N ALA A 232 2.03 6.46 13.84
CA ALA A 232 1.11 6.83 14.90
C ALA A 232 0.11 5.72 15.17
#